data_3a3692ed38988a3e834fa74052760b58
#
_entry.id   3a3692ed38988a3e834fa74052760b58
#
_cell.length_a   1.000
_cell.length_b   1.000
_cell.length_c   1.000
_cell.angle_alpha   90.00
_cell.angle_beta   90.00
_cell.angle_gamma   90.00
#
_symmetry.space_group_name_H-M   'P 1'
#
loop_
_entity.id
_entity.type
_entity.pdbx_description
1 polymer ?
#
loop_
_entity_poly.entity_id
_entity_poly.type
_entity_poly.pdbx_seq_one_letter_code
_entity_poly.pdbx_strand_id
1 'polypeptide(L)'
;MATTAESGSGSGGEVLRSERIAGGILPKVLNSFDMVAIFVAIVLFISNAGVIPGAGASAYIYWILGFLTFLIPGAIVTGQLGLMFPGEGSIYVWTNKAFGAFLGFFAGFCAWWPGVLVMIATGDAVVTLIQQLGGQFNASLLSDPWQQGLVIVAVIAFSFVLSVLRFRVTQNFVNVVFVAYGGAILLIGLAGVLWLAGGHAPQADFSAHSWSLNGGNYTFFGLVVLALLGIEVPLNMGVEINNVRSITRYLLWGSVVVMAAYLIGTFGVMMAVPASSNNPNVVTQGNPAAVAAAVQIGFGGAGNVLGAIVDLIFIGFFLFNTAVYNYSFGRLLFVSGLDQRLPAVMSKVNANKVPWVAVLVQSIISGLFTIVAFILIPYTLKTGLVASDLSTVAYDILQAAVTVIWCVSMVILFVDVVIIRFKYQETFTRIRLAPVWVFYLCSVIGLIASGFGVYVTFLSPWTNSATKTLMTTSQWDLWIGGIGVISLLIGIVVFFIGQATIKKASSDDEVIAQVTGG
;
A
#
# COMPACT_ATOMS: atom_id res chain seq x y z
N MET A 1 35.89 -15.57 -6.96
CA MET A 1 36.42 -14.91 -8.19
C MET A 1 35.62 -13.61 -8.35
N ALA A 2 36.27 -12.51 -8.02
CA ALA A 2 35.70 -11.18 -8.14
C ALA A 2 35.83 -10.76 -9.61
N THR A 3 34.75 -10.65 -10.34
CA THR A 3 34.70 -10.02 -11.65
C THR A 3 34.64 -8.51 -11.46
N THR A 4 35.76 -7.87 -11.66
CA THR A 4 35.88 -6.43 -11.88
C THR A 4 34.95 -6.02 -13.03
N ALA A 5 33.96 -5.21 -12.73
CA ALA A 5 33.12 -4.57 -13.75
C ALA A 5 33.98 -3.50 -14.44
N GLU A 6 34.31 -3.73 -15.71
CA GLU A 6 34.93 -2.77 -16.58
C GLU A 6 34.09 -1.49 -16.71
N SER A 7 34.72 -0.37 -16.46
CA SER A 7 34.22 0.97 -16.69
C SER A 7 34.08 1.24 -18.20
N GLY A 8 32.92 0.90 -18.76
CA GLY A 8 32.53 1.37 -20.09
C GLY A 8 32.12 2.84 -20.01
N SER A 9 32.91 3.72 -20.61
CA SER A 9 32.64 5.16 -20.78
C SER A 9 31.55 5.41 -21.83
N GLY A 10 30.30 5.09 -21.49
CA GLY A 10 29.13 5.58 -22.20
C GLY A 10 28.32 6.45 -21.22
N SER A 11 27.84 7.62 -21.63
CA SER A 11 27.12 8.68 -20.90
C SER A 11 26.24 8.21 -19.71
N GLY A 12 26.85 7.58 -18.75
CA GLY A 12 26.23 7.00 -17.58
C GLY A 12 25.97 8.09 -16.54
N GLY A 13 24.69 8.27 -16.17
CA GLY A 13 24.33 9.09 -15.03
C GLY A 13 25.08 8.64 -13.77
N GLU A 14 25.31 9.57 -12.87
CA GLU A 14 26.05 9.36 -11.62
C GLU A 14 25.49 8.13 -10.85
N VAL A 15 26.36 7.21 -10.49
CA VAL A 15 26.02 6.04 -9.67
C VAL A 15 25.83 6.52 -8.23
N LEU A 16 24.64 6.34 -7.69
CA LEU A 16 24.33 6.75 -6.32
C LEU A 16 25.17 5.98 -5.31
N ARG A 17 25.46 6.61 -4.16
CA ARG A 17 26.18 5.94 -3.07
C ARG A 17 25.39 4.73 -2.57
N SER A 18 24.06 4.84 -2.44
CA SER A 18 23.18 3.73 -2.09
C SER A 18 23.32 2.53 -3.02
N GLU A 19 23.45 2.75 -4.33
CA GLU A 19 23.67 1.65 -5.30
C GLU A 19 25.02 0.93 -5.11
N ARG A 20 26.07 1.67 -4.69
CA ARG A 20 27.40 1.09 -4.47
C ARG A 20 27.50 0.27 -3.20
N ILE A 21 26.91 0.76 -2.10
CA ILE A 21 27.18 0.21 -0.77
C ILE A 21 26.04 -0.58 -0.15
N ALA A 22 24.76 -0.36 -0.52
CA ALA A 22 23.63 -1.04 0.10
C ALA A 22 23.71 -2.58 0.00
N GLY A 23 24.18 -3.09 -1.15
CA GLY A 23 24.37 -4.54 -1.36
C GLY A 23 25.46 -5.18 -0.49
N GLY A 24 26.40 -4.39 0.05
CA GLY A 24 27.39 -4.84 1.03
C GLY A 24 26.88 -4.82 2.48
N ILE A 25 25.82 -4.05 2.74
CA ILE A 25 25.24 -3.86 4.08
C ILE A 25 24.07 -4.84 4.32
N LEU A 26 23.16 -4.96 3.36
CA LEU A 26 21.93 -5.72 3.47
C LEU A 26 22.10 -7.16 2.95
N PRO A 27 21.47 -8.17 3.59
CA PRO A 27 21.60 -9.57 3.19
C PRO A 27 20.65 -9.91 2.04
N LYS A 28 21.10 -10.74 1.08
CA LYS A 28 20.26 -11.32 0.03
C LYS A 28 19.47 -12.51 0.59
N VAL A 29 18.20 -12.32 0.91
CA VAL A 29 17.38 -13.33 1.59
C VAL A 29 16.02 -13.59 0.95
N LEU A 30 15.57 -12.72 0.02
CA LEU A 30 14.26 -12.78 -0.60
C LEU A 30 14.24 -13.69 -1.83
N ASN A 31 13.39 -14.70 -1.83
CA ASN A 31 13.11 -15.54 -2.99
C ASN A 31 11.82 -15.08 -3.73
N SER A 32 11.45 -15.76 -4.82
CA SER A 32 10.28 -15.39 -5.63
C SER A 32 8.96 -15.50 -4.85
N PHE A 33 8.81 -16.46 -3.94
CA PHE A 33 7.60 -16.62 -3.14
C PHE A 33 7.48 -15.52 -2.09
N ASP A 34 8.60 -15.19 -1.41
CA ASP A 34 8.65 -14.08 -0.47
C ASP A 34 8.21 -12.77 -1.15
N MET A 35 8.69 -12.53 -2.37
CA MET A 35 8.35 -11.33 -3.14
C MET A 35 6.86 -11.29 -3.56
N VAL A 36 6.26 -12.45 -3.91
CA VAL A 36 4.81 -12.54 -4.16
C VAL A 36 4.02 -12.24 -2.88
N ALA A 37 4.42 -12.81 -1.74
CA ALA A 37 3.76 -12.57 -0.46
C ALA A 37 3.83 -11.10 -0.05
N ILE A 38 4.99 -10.46 -0.19
CA ILE A 38 5.19 -9.02 0.06
C ILE A 38 4.33 -8.18 -0.89
N PHE A 39 4.33 -8.48 -2.19
CA PHE A 39 3.52 -7.77 -3.17
C PHE A 39 2.04 -7.83 -2.85
N VAL A 40 1.53 -9.03 -2.56
CA VAL A 40 0.12 -9.21 -2.19
C VAL A 40 -0.19 -8.53 -0.85
N ALA A 41 0.70 -8.62 0.13
CA ALA A 41 0.54 -7.92 1.40
C ALA A 41 0.43 -6.40 1.22
N ILE A 42 1.15 -5.82 0.25
CA ILE A 42 1.13 -4.37 0.00
C ILE A 42 -0.09 -3.97 -0.85
N VAL A 43 -0.39 -4.69 -1.93
CA VAL A 43 -1.39 -4.27 -2.92
C VAL A 43 -2.79 -4.81 -2.60
N LEU A 44 -2.92 -5.95 -1.90
CA LEU A 44 -4.21 -6.56 -1.60
C LEU A 44 -4.76 -6.14 -0.24
N PHE A 45 -5.47 -5.04 -0.18
CA PHE A 45 -6.23 -4.64 0.99
C PHE A 45 -7.69 -5.08 0.80
N ILE A 46 -8.03 -6.31 1.24
CA ILE A 46 -9.30 -6.98 0.89
C ILE A 46 -10.55 -6.23 1.33
N SER A 47 -10.46 -5.32 2.30
CA SER A 47 -11.58 -4.46 2.69
C SER A 47 -12.16 -3.67 1.52
N ASN A 48 -11.35 -3.36 0.50
CA ASN A 48 -11.82 -2.68 -0.71
C ASN A 48 -12.85 -3.53 -1.49
N ALA A 49 -12.77 -4.88 -1.40
CA ALA A 49 -13.79 -5.77 -1.95
C ALA A 49 -15.13 -5.68 -1.21
N GLY A 50 -15.14 -5.13 0.01
CA GLY A 50 -16.36 -4.84 0.77
C GLY A 50 -16.99 -3.48 0.46
N VAL A 51 -16.19 -2.51 -0.05
CA VAL A 51 -16.67 -1.15 -0.42
C VAL A 51 -17.21 -1.11 -1.84
N ILE A 52 -16.47 -1.68 -2.78
CA ILE A 52 -16.75 -1.58 -4.22
C ILE A 52 -18.16 -2.06 -4.61
N PRO A 53 -18.81 -3.03 -3.91
CA PRO A 53 -20.20 -3.40 -4.15
C PRO A 53 -21.19 -2.25 -4.07
N GLY A 54 -20.85 -1.14 -3.42
CA GLY A 54 -21.61 0.10 -3.47
C GLY A 54 -21.82 0.68 -4.87
N ALA A 55 -20.97 0.28 -5.83
CA ALA A 55 -21.15 0.60 -7.25
C ALA A 55 -22.16 -0.31 -7.98
N GLY A 56 -22.78 -1.31 -7.29
CA GLY A 56 -23.59 -2.33 -7.93
C GLY A 56 -22.78 -3.26 -8.81
N ALA A 57 -23.41 -3.86 -9.84
CA ALA A 57 -22.71 -4.77 -10.76
C ALA A 57 -21.55 -4.11 -11.52
N SER A 58 -21.55 -2.78 -11.70
CA SER A 58 -20.45 -2.03 -12.30
C SER A 58 -19.14 -2.13 -11.50
N ALA A 59 -19.16 -2.60 -10.24
CA ALA A 59 -17.97 -2.93 -9.45
C ALA A 59 -16.96 -3.80 -10.23
N TYR A 60 -17.45 -4.82 -10.95
CA TYR A 60 -16.59 -5.68 -11.78
C TYR A 60 -15.94 -4.92 -12.94
N ILE A 61 -16.68 -3.99 -13.56
CA ILE A 61 -16.13 -3.15 -14.63
C ILE A 61 -15.01 -2.27 -14.07
N TYR A 62 -15.20 -1.66 -12.90
CA TYR A 62 -14.17 -0.84 -12.27
C TYR A 62 -12.91 -1.65 -11.90
N TRP A 63 -13.07 -2.89 -11.38
CA TRP A 63 -11.92 -3.77 -11.16
C TRP A 63 -11.17 -4.06 -12.46
N ILE A 64 -11.87 -4.49 -13.51
CA ILE A 64 -11.25 -4.79 -14.81
C ILE A 64 -10.57 -3.56 -15.39
N LEU A 65 -11.20 -2.39 -15.32
CA LEU A 65 -10.58 -1.14 -15.76
C LEU A 65 -9.32 -0.83 -14.96
N GLY A 66 -9.36 -0.93 -13.64
CA GLY A 66 -8.17 -0.72 -12.80
C GLY A 66 -7.04 -1.69 -13.11
N PHE A 67 -7.36 -2.97 -13.33
CA PHE A 67 -6.35 -3.96 -13.71
C PHE A 67 -5.71 -3.63 -15.06
N LEU A 68 -6.50 -3.28 -16.05
CA LEU A 68 -6.01 -3.00 -17.41
C LEU A 68 -5.33 -1.63 -17.53
N THR A 69 -5.76 -0.63 -16.75
CA THR A 69 -5.27 0.74 -16.91
C THR A 69 -4.22 1.14 -15.87
N PHE A 70 -4.14 0.44 -14.74
CA PHE A 70 -3.23 0.79 -13.65
C PHE A 70 -2.31 -0.38 -13.24
N LEU A 71 -2.85 -1.54 -12.82
CA LEU A 71 -2.05 -2.64 -12.26
C LEU A 71 -1.10 -3.25 -13.31
N ILE A 72 -1.62 -3.65 -14.46
CA ILE A 72 -0.82 -4.29 -15.52
C ILE A 72 0.19 -3.31 -16.12
N PRO A 73 -0.18 -2.07 -16.51
CA PRO A 73 0.79 -1.08 -16.93
C PRO A 73 1.87 -0.79 -15.88
N GLY A 74 1.47 -0.63 -14.62
CA GLY A 74 2.40 -0.42 -13.50
C GLY A 74 3.37 -1.60 -13.32
N ALA A 75 2.88 -2.85 -13.41
CA ALA A 75 3.74 -4.03 -13.31
C ALA A 75 4.76 -4.15 -14.46
N ILE A 76 4.35 -3.80 -15.67
CA ILE A 76 5.25 -3.81 -16.85
C ILE A 76 6.35 -2.74 -16.69
N VAL A 77 5.97 -1.52 -16.30
CA VAL A 77 6.91 -0.41 -16.11
C VAL A 77 7.86 -0.70 -14.94
N THR A 78 7.32 -1.08 -13.80
CA THR A 78 8.09 -1.46 -12.59
C THR A 78 9.06 -2.62 -12.90
N GLY A 79 8.60 -3.62 -13.64
CA GLY A 79 9.43 -4.75 -14.06
C GLY A 79 10.60 -4.33 -14.93
N GLN A 80 10.37 -3.45 -15.89
CA GLN A 80 11.44 -2.93 -16.77
C GLN A 80 12.47 -2.13 -15.97
N LEU A 81 12.02 -1.20 -15.14
CA LEU A 81 12.90 -0.35 -14.34
C LEU A 81 13.66 -1.15 -13.26
N GLY A 82 12.99 -2.10 -12.61
CA GLY A 82 13.59 -2.98 -11.63
C GLY A 82 14.65 -3.93 -12.21
N LEU A 83 14.48 -4.40 -13.44
CA LEU A 83 15.51 -5.21 -14.13
C LEU A 83 16.71 -4.36 -14.58
N MET A 84 16.48 -3.11 -14.96
CA MET A 84 17.57 -2.21 -15.37
C MET A 84 18.37 -1.72 -14.17
N PHE A 85 17.69 -1.40 -13.08
CA PHE A 85 18.27 -0.81 -11.87
C PHE A 85 17.74 -1.53 -10.62
N PRO A 86 18.22 -2.74 -10.33
CA PRO A 86 17.75 -3.57 -9.22
C PRO A 86 18.36 -3.12 -7.87
N GLY A 87 18.49 -1.80 -7.68
CA GLY A 87 18.99 -1.21 -6.45
C GLY A 87 17.94 -1.15 -5.35
N GLU A 88 18.37 -0.76 -4.16
CA GLU A 88 17.49 -0.48 -3.03
C GLU A 88 16.77 0.86 -3.25
N GLY A 89 15.49 0.94 -2.86
CA GLY A 89 14.74 2.20 -2.92
C GLY A 89 14.03 2.50 -4.23
N SER A 90 13.84 1.50 -5.11
CA SER A 90 12.97 1.53 -6.30
C SER A 90 12.82 2.91 -6.97
N ILE A 91 11.65 3.53 -6.85
CA ILE A 91 11.30 4.80 -7.51
C ILE A 91 12.27 5.96 -7.16
N TYR A 92 12.82 6.00 -5.94
CA TYR A 92 13.85 6.98 -5.58
C TYR A 92 15.05 6.90 -6.53
N VAL A 93 15.57 5.69 -6.77
CA VAL A 93 16.71 5.46 -7.66
C VAL A 93 16.31 5.72 -9.11
N TRP A 94 15.18 5.19 -9.57
CA TRP A 94 14.75 5.32 -10.97
C TRP A 94 14.50 6.78 -11.37
N THR A 95 13.79 7.53 -10.54
CA THR A 95 13.56 8.96 -10.78
C THR A 95 14.85 9.77 -10.69
N ASN A 96 15.79 9.39 -9.80
CA ASN A 96 17.10 10.03 -9.77
C ASN A 96 17.84 9.83 -11.10
N LYS A 97 17.81 8.62 -11.68
CA LYS A 97 18.38 8.33 -13.02
C LYS A 97 17.68 9.13 -14.12
N ALA A 98 16.35 9.26 -14.03
CA ALA A 98 15.56 9.98 -15.03
C ALA A 98 15.78 11.49 -14.96
N PHE A 99 15.70 12.09 -13.77
CA PHE A 99 15.57 13.54 -13.57
C PHE A 99 16.60 14.16 -12.64
N GLY A 100 17.38 13.37 -11.92
CA GLY A 100 18.37 13.85 -10.96
C GLY A 100 17.83 13.93 -9.52
N ALA A 101 18.68 14.46 -8.64
CA ALA A 101 18.57 14.30 -7.19
C ALA A 101 17.30 14.88 -6.56
N PHE A 102 16.83 16.03 -7.02
CA PHE A 102 15.65 16.69 -6.45
C PHE A 102 14.39 15.85 -6.70
N LEU A 103 14.10 15.55 -7.99
CA LEU A 103 12.92 14.76 -8.32
C LEU A 103 13.02 13.32 -7.83
N GLY A 104 14.24 12.73 -7.80
CA GLY A 104 14.46 11.41 -7.21
C GLY A 104 14.07 11.36 -5.73
N PHE A 105 14.53 12.33 -4.92
CA PHE A 105 14.15 12.43 -3.53
C PHE A 105 12.65 12.70 -3.37
N PHE A 106 12.10 13.62 -4.14
CA PHE A 106 10.68 13.99 -4.08
C PHE A 106 9.76 12.81 -4.41
N ALA A 107 10.07 12.05 -5.48
CA ALA A 107 9.33 10.84 -5.82
C ALA A 107 9.44 9.77 -4.71
N GLY A 108 10.65 9.56 -4.19
CA GLY A 108 10.87 8.68 -3.04
C GLY A 108 10.11 9.11 -1.79
N PHE A 109 10.02 10.41 -1.51
CA PHE A 109 9.21 10.95 -0.43
C PHE A 109 7.70 10.69 -0.65
N CYS A 110 7.20 10.98 -1.86
CA CYS A 110 5.79 10.73 -2.21
C CYS A 110 5.44 9.23 -2.18
N ALA A 111 6.40 8.34 -2.43
CA ALA A 111 6.22 6.91 -2.29
C ALA A 111 6.32 6.43 -0.83
N TRP A 112 7.17 7.06 -0.01
CA TRP A 112 7.34 6.71 1.40
C TRP A 112 6.21 7.19 2.30
N TRP A 113 5.74 8.43 2.11
CA TRP A 113 4.77 9.09 2.98
C TRP A 113 3.47 8.30 3.16
N PRO A 114 2.90 7.69 2.10
CA PRO A 114 1.78 6.77 2.24
C PRO A 114 2.03 5.61 3.21
N GLY A 115 3.25 5.10 3.29
CA GLY A 115 3.61 4.03 4.22
C GLY A 115 3.32 4.35 5.68
N VAL A 116 3.45 5.63 6.09
CA VAL A 116 3.08 6.11 7.42
C VAL A 116 1.58 5.92 7.69
N LEU A 117 0.74 6.24 6.72
CA LEU A 117 -0.72 6.27 6.88
C LEU A 117 -1.37 4.89 6.66
N VAL A 118 -0.82 4.06 5.76
CA VAL A 118 -1.30 2.67 5.58
C VAL A 118 -1.05 1.80 6.82
N MET A 119 -0.04 2.10 7.65
CA MET A 119 0.15 1.42 8.93
C MET A 119 -1.00 1.71 9.90
N ILE A 120 -1.57 2.91 9.85
CA ILE A 120 -2.77 3.26 10.61
C ILE A 120 -3.96 2.47 10.07
N ALA A 121 -4.11 2.41 8.74
CA ALA A 121 -5.18 1.68 8.08
C ALA A 121 -5.19 0.18 8.42
N THR A 122 -4.02 -0.46 8.48
CA THR A 122 -3.92 -1.87 8.89
C THR A 122 -4.25 -2.06 10.37
N GLY A 123 -3.86 -1.11 11.22
CA GLY A 123 -4.23 -1.11 12.63
C GLY A 123 -5.73 -0.93 12.85
N ASP A 124 -6.37 -0.05 12.08
CA ASP A 124 -7.81 0.17 12.10
C ASP A 124 -8.58 -1.05 11.60
N ALA A 125 -8.07 -1.74 10.57
CA ALA A 125 -8.63 -3.02 10.13
C ALA A 125 -8.62 -4.07 11.24
N VAL A 126 -7.56 -4.12 12.06
CA VAL A 126 -7.51 -5.00 13.25
C VAL A 126 -8.57 -4.61 14.27
N VAL A 127 -8.73 -3.31 14.56
CA VAL A 127 -9.77 -2.79 15.47
C VAL A 127 -11.14 -3.25 15.01
N THR A 128 -11.45 -3.06 13.77
CA THR A 128 -12.75 -3.39 13.17
C THR A 128 -13.07 -4.88 13.24
N LEU A 129 -12.07 -5.74 12.98
CA LEU A 129 -12.24 -7.19 13.09
C LEU A 129 -12.41 -7.64 14.54
N ILE A 130 -11.74 -6.98 15.51
CA ILE A 130 -11.98 -7.22 16.95
C ILE A 130 -13.41 -6.82 17.34
N GLN A 131 -13.90 -5.69 16.84
CA GLN A 131 -15.28 -5.25 17.06
C GLN A 131 -16.28 -6.25 16.49
N GLN A 132 -16.04 -6.79 15.29
CA GLN A 132 -16.88 -7.81 14.68
C GLN A 132 -16.90 -9.10 15.50
N LEU A 133 -15.72 -9.60 15.90
CA LEU A 133 -15.65 -10.77 16.78
C LEU A 133 -16.40 -10.54 18.09
N GLY A 134 -16.24 -9.37 18.71
CA GLY A 134 -17.01 -9.00 19.90
C GLY A 134 -18.51 -9.06 19.66
N GLY A 135 -18.98 -8.48 18.55
CA GLY A 135 -20.39 -8.49 18.16
C GLY A 135 -20.98 -9.88 17.98
N GLN A 136 -20.20 -10.85 17.47
CA GLN A 136 -20.63 -12.26 17.37
C GLN A 136 -20.91 -12.90 18.73
N PHE A 137 -20.25 -12.43 19.79
CA PHE A 137 -20.42 -12.88 21.17
C PHE A 137 -21.24 -11.90 22.02
N ASN A 138 -22.01 -10.97 21.39
CA ASN A 138 -22.81 -9.93 22.05
C ASN A 138 -21.98 -9.01 22.99
N ALA A 139 -20.70 -8.82 22.70
CA ALA A 139 -19.81 -7.93 23.44
C ALA A 139 -19.48 -6.69 22.60
N SER A 140 -19.73 -5.49 23.12
CA SER A 140 -19.27 -4.23 22.51
C SER A 140 -17.82 -3.98 22.92
N LEU A 141 -16.87 -4.29 22.03
CA LEU A 141 -15.45 -4.06 22.24
C LEU A 141 -15.02 -2.80 21.50
N LEU A 142 -14.06 -2.06 22.07
CA LEU A 142 -13.41 -0.90 21.44
C LEU A 142 -14.43 0.14 20.90
N SER A 143 -15.45 0.44 21.69
CA SER A 143 -16.52 1.38 21.30
C SER A 143 -16.05 2.84 21.23
N ASP A 144 -15.03 3.20 22.01
CA ASP A 144 -14.54 4.58 22.07
C ASP A 144 -13.30 4.76 21.16
N PRO A 145 -13.19 5.91 20.45
CA PRO A 145 -12.04 6.20 19.58
C PRO A 145 -10.68 6.09 20.29
N TRP A 146 -10.57 6.48 21.55
CA TRP A 146 -9.31 6.35 22.28
C TRP A 146 -8.86 4.89 22.46
N GLN A 147 -9.81 3.96 22.67
CA GLN A 147 -9.52 2.53 22.75
C GLN A 147 -9.02 2.01 21.40
N GLN A 148 -9.67 2.43 20.31
CA GLN A 148 -9.26 2.11 18.93
C GLN A 148 -7.86 2.64 18.67
N GLY A 149 -7.59 3.92 18.99
CA GLY A 149 -6.28 4.54 18.84
C GLY A 149 -5.18 3.82 19.62
N LEU A 150 -5.45 3.36 20.85
CA LEU A 150 -4.48 2.58 21.64
C LEU A 150 -4.16 1.23 20.98
N VAL A 151 -5.16 0.53 20.44
CA VAL A 151 -4.94 -0.73 19.70
C VAL A 151 -4.10 -0.47 18.46
N ILE A 152 -4.40 0.57 17.68
CA ILE A 152 -3.62 0.94 16.48
C ILE A 152 -2.16 1.23 16.86
N VAL A 153 -1.92 2.02 17.91
CA VAL A 153 -0.55 2.28 18.41
C VAL A 153 0.14 0.98 18.84
N ALA A 154 -0.57 0.07 19.52
CA ALA A 154 -0.02 -1.23 19.89
C ALA A 154 0.35 -2.09 18.67
N VAL A 155 -0.48 -2.08 17.60
CA VAL A 155 -0.19 -2.75 16.32
C VAL A 155 1.06 -2.14 15.66
N ILE A 156 1.18 -0.81 15.64
CA ILE A 156 2.37 -0.12 15.12
C ILE A 156 3.62 -0.48 15.94
N ALA A 157 3.54 -0.49 17.27
CA ALA A 157 4.64 -0.88 18.14
C ALA A 157 5.03 -2.36 17.92
N PHE A 158 4.06 -3.26 17.79
CA PHE A 158 4.30 -4.65 17.43
C PHE A 158 4.98 -4.79 16.07
N SER A 159 4.54 -4.03 15.07
CA SER A 159 5.16 -4.02 13.75
C SER A 159 6.61 -3.55 13.79
N PHE A 160 6.93 -2.55 14.62
CA PHE A 160 8.31 -2.10 14.84
C PHE A 160 9.18 -3.23 15.40
N VAL A 161 8.69 -3.91 16.45
CA VAL A 161 9.43 -5.04 17.04
C VAL A 161 9.70 -6.13 15.99
N LEU A 162 8.69 -6.54 15.22
CA LEU A 162 8.84 -7.52 14.15
C LEU A 162 9.83 -7.06 13.08
N SER A 163 9.77 -5.78 12.70
CA SER A 163 10.61 -5.22 11.63
C SER A 163 12.08 -5.13 12.01
N VAL A 164 12.43 -5.01 13.29
CA VAL A 164 13.84 -4.95 13.76
C VAL A 164 14.43 -6.34 14.06
N LEU A 165 13.61 -7.39 14.07
CA LEU A 165 14.07 -8.77 14.18
C LEU A 165 14.82 -9.19 12.91
N ARG A 166 15.39 -10.42 12.96
CA ARG A 166 16.04 -11.02 11.79
C ARG A 166 15.03 -11.13 10.65
N PHE A 167 15.27 -10.41 9.55
CA PHE A 167 14.32 -10.24 8.44
C PHE A 167 13.72 -11.57 7.94
N ARG A 168 14.53 -12.61 7.80
CA ARG A 168 14.07 -13.94 7.35
C ARG A 168 13.03 -14.57 8.29
N VAL A 169 13.12 -14.32 9.60
CA VAL A 169 12.16 -14.87 10.57
C VAL A 169 10.81 -14.20 10.38
N THR A 170 10.79 -12.87 10.33
CA THR A 170 9.56 -12.12 10.09
C THR A 170 8.92 -12.52 8.75
N GLN A 171 9.72 -12.65 7.69
CA GLN A 171 9.23 -13.03 6.36
C GLN A 171 8.62 -14.45 6.34
N ASN A 172 9.16 -15.40 7.10
CA ASN A 172 8.55 -16.72 7.20
C ASN A 172 7.15 -16.67 7.82
N PHE A 173 6.93 -15.85 8.86
CA PHE A 173 5.59 -15.65 9.42
C PHE A 173 4.66 -14.95 8.41
N VAL A 174 5.13 -13.94 7.70
CA VAL A 174 4.38 -13.29 6.62
C VAL A 174 3.93 -14.31 5.58
N ASN A 175 4.81 -15.22 5.17
CA ASN A 175 4.49 -16.27 4.19
C ASN A 175 3.40 -17.23 4.68
N VAL A 176 3.45 -17.64 5.96
CA VAL A 176 2.42 -18.52 6.54
C VAL A 176 1.06 -17.82 6.57
N VAL A 177 1.05 -16.59 7.06
CA VAL A 177 -0.18 -15.79 7.16
C VAL A 177 -0.73 -15.45 5.77
N PHE A 178 0.14 -15.21 4.79
CA PHE A 178 -0.26 -15.03 3.39
C PHE A 178 -1.02 -16.24 2.82
N VAL A 179 -0.55 -17.46 3.09
CA VAL A 179 -1.24 -18.68 2.63
C VAL A 179 -2.60 -18.81 3.32
N ALA A 180 -2.67 -18.58 4.64
CA ALA A 180 -3.92 -18.61 5.39
C ALA A 180 -4.92 -17.57 4.86
N TYR A 181 -4.43 -16.36 4.57
CA TYR A 181 -5.22 -15.27 3.99
C TYR A 181 -5.81 -15.62 2.62
N GLY A 182 -5.00 -16.23 1.74
CA GLY A 182 -5.49 -16.77 0.47
C GLY A 182 -6.59 -17.81 0.66
N GLY A 183 -6.44 -18.72 1.63
CA GLY A 183 -7.47 -19.70 2.01
C GLY A 183 -8.77 -19.03 2.49
N ALA A 184 -8.67 -17.99 3.32
CA ALA A 184 -9.82 -17.22 3.78
C ALA A 184 -10.56 -16.54 2.61
N ILE A 185 -9.84 -15.98 1.65
CA ILE A 185 -10.46 -15.37 0.44
C ILE A 185 -11.19 -16.42 -0.39
N LEU A 186 -10.64 -17.63 -0.54
CA LEU A 186 -11.32 -18.73 -1.22
C LEU A 186 -12.60 -19.16 -0.47
N LEU A 187 -12.59 -19.16 0.86
CA LEU A 187 -13.80 -19.42 1.67
C LEU A 187 -14.88 -18.35 1.44
N ILE A 188 -14.49 -17.09 1.28
CA ILE A 188 -15.42 -15.99 0.95
C ILE A 188 -16.07 -16.24 -0.41
N GLY A 189 -15.29 -16.59 -1.42
CA GLY A 189 -15.83 -16.97 -2.72
C GLY A 189 -16.78 -18.17 -2.65
N LEU A 190 -16.38 -19.21 -1.90
CA LEU A 190 -17.19 -20.41 -1.68
C LEU A 190 -18.50 -20.08 -0.96
N ALA A 191 -18.49 -19.16 -0.01
CA ALA A 191 -19.69 -18.67 0.69
C ALA A 191 -20.71 -18.08 -0.29
N GLY A 192 -20.26 -17.27 -1.26
CA GLY A 192 -21.12 -16.75 -2.32
C GLY A 192 -21.70 -17.84 -3.21
N VAL A 193 -20.91 -18.88 -3.55
CA VAL A 193 -21.40 -20.04 -4.33
C VAL A 193 -22.45 -20.82 -3.53
N LEU A 194 -22.19 -21.11 -2.25
CA LEU A 194 -23.13 -21.84 -1.38
C LEU A 194 -24.43 -21.07 -1.17
N TRP A 195 -24.36 -19.76 -1.04
CA TRP A 195 -25.54 -18.90 -0.97
C TRP A 195 -26.45 -19.09 -2.18
N LEU A 196 -25.89 -19.01 -3.38
CA LEU A 196 -26.64 -19.23 -4.63
C LEU A 196 -27.13 -20.68 -4.76
N ALA A 197 -26.30 -21.67 -4.42
CA ALA A 197 -26.67 -23.08 -4.45
C ALA A 197 -27.82 -23.41 -3.47
N GLY A 198 -27.95 -22.65 -2.37
CA GLY A 198 -29.08 -22.70 -1.44
C GLY A 198 -30.39 -22.12 -1.99
N GLY A 199 -30.40 -21.65 -3.25
CA GLY A 199 -31.58 -21.07 -3.91
C GLY A 199 -31.86 -19.62 -3.52
N HIS A 200 -30.91 -18.94 -2.85
CA HIS A 200 -31.05 -17.54 -2.48
C HIS A 200 -30.69 -16.62 -3.67
N ALA A 201 -31.42 -15.51 -3.79
CA ALA A 201 -31.06 -14.49 -4.77
C ALA A 201 -29.77 -13.75 -4.38
N PRO A 202 -29.00 -13.23 -5.36
CA PRO A 202 -27.90 -12.32 -5.07
C PRO A 202 -28.38 -11.14 -4.24
N GLN A 203 -27.57 -10.70 -3.27
CA GLN A 203 -27.90 -9.55 -2.42
C GLN A 203 -27.63 -8.21 -3.13
N ALA A 204 -26.70 -8.18 -4.09
CA ALA A 204 -26.49 -7.02 -4.94
C ALA A 204 -27.41 -7.03 -6.17
N ASP A 205 -27.70 -5.83 -6.68
CA ASP A 205 -28.47 -5.68 -7.93
C ASP A 205 -27.61 -5.99 -9.16
N PHE A 206 -28.08 -6.93 -10.00
CA PHE A 206 -27.46 -7.30 -11.29
C PHE A 206 -28.35 -6.96 -12.48
N SER A 207 -29.34 -6.07 -12.31
CA SER A 207 -30.13 -5.55 -13.41
C SER A 207 -29.26 -4.85 -14.45
N ALA A 208 -29.73 -4.72 -15.68
CA ALA A 208 -28.99 -4.06 -16.76
C ALA A 208 -28.57 -2.62 -16.39
N HIS A 209 -29.37 -1.93 -15.57
CA HIS A 209 -29.07 -0.58 -15.12
C HIS A 209 -27.85 -0.53 -14.17
N SER A 210 -27.67 -1.53 -13.30
CA SER A 210 -26.57 -1.57 -12.32
C SER A 210 -25.20 -1.82 -12.93
N TRP A 211 -25.13 -2.21 -14.22
CA TRP A 211 -23.90 -2.32 -15.00
C TRP A 211 -23.45 -0.99 -15.62
N SER A 212 -24.29 0.05 -15.57
CA SER A 212 -23.97 1.32 -16.20
C SER A 212 -22.90 2.09 -15.42
N LEU A 213 -21.92 2.64 -16.15
CA LEU A 213 -20.97 3.62 -15.63
C LEU A 213 -21.62 5.01 -15.73
N ASN A 214 -21.89 5.65 -14.60
CA ASN A 214 -22.60 6.92 -14.54
C ASN A 214 -22.00 7.87 -13.51
N GLY A 215 -22.47 9.13 -13.52
CA GLY A 215 -21.97 10.18 -12.62
C GLY A 215 -22.12 9.86 -11.11
N GLY A 216 -22.95 8.88 -10.75
CA GLY A 216 -23.15 8.50 -9.35
C GLY A 216 -22.15 7.44 -8.85
N ASN A 217 -21.48 6.69 -9.75
CA ASN A 217 -20.64 5.58 -9.35
C ASN A 217 -19.17 5.64 -9.82
N TYR A 218 -18.79 6.52 -10.76
CA TYR A 218 -17.41 6.55 -11.25
C TYR A 218 -16.38 6.97 -10.19
N THR A 219 -16.80 7.55 -9.06
CA THR A 219 -15.93 7.84 -7.92
C THR A 219 -15.29 6.58 -7.33
N PHE A 220 -15.93 5.41 -7.50
CA PHE A 220 -15.35 4.13 -7.11
C PHE A 220 -14.08 3.76 -7.87
N PHE A 221 -13.81 4.39 -9.02
CA PHE A 221 -12.53 4.21 -9.69
C PHE A 221 -11.35 4.74 -8.85
N GLY A 222 -11.54 5.82 -8.07
CA GLY A 222 -10.55 6.31 -7.12
C GLY A 222 -10.21 5.26 -6.05
N LEU A 223 -11.23 4.57 -5.53
CA LEU A 223 -11.04 3.45 -4.62
C LEU A 223 -10.25 2.29 -5.27
N VAL A 224 -10.57 1.96 -6.52
CA VAL A 224 -9.85 0.91 -7.25
C VAL A 224 -8.40 1.30 -7.48
N VAL A 225 -8.10 2.55 -7.84
CA VAL A 225 -6.72 3.03 -7.94
C VAL A 225 -6.00 2.92 -6.59
N LEU A 226 -6.62 3.37 -5.48
CA LEU A 226 -6.06 3.20 -4.13
C LEU A 226 -5.75 1.73 -3.85
N ALA A 227 -6.69 0.84 -4.15
CA ALA A 227 -6.58 -0.59 -3.91
C ALA A 227 -5.42 -1.26 -4.67
N LEU A 228 -4.93 -0.63 -5.74
CA LEU A 228 -3.89 -1.16 -6.62
C LEU A 228 -2.56 -0.42 -6.52
N LEU A 229 -2.44 0.57 -5.61
CA LEU A 229 -1.18 1.26 -5.34
C LEU A 229 -0.14 0.34 -4.68
N GLY A 230 1.14 0.65 -4.86
CA GLY A 230 2.24 -0.05 -4.19
C GLY A 230 2.93 -1.14 -5.01
N ILE A 231 2.69 -1.18 -6.31
CA ILE A 231 3.28 -2.17 -7.25
C ILE A 231 4.80 -2.16 -7.19
N GLU A 232 5.41 -0.99 -7.00
CA GLU A 232 6.85 -0.73 -6.97
C GLU A 232 7.49 -1.03 -5.59
N VAL A 233 6.69 -1.07 -4.52
CA VAL A 233 7.18 -1.11 -3.13
C VAL A 233 8.03 -2.34 -2.81
N PRO A 234 7.74 -3.57 -3.29
CA PRO A 234 8.64 -4.70 -3.05
C PRO A 234 10.06 -4.47 -3.55
N LEU A 235 10.26 -3.62 -4.57
CA LEU A 235 11.58 -3.27 -5.10
C LEU A 235 12.29 -2.19 -4.28
N ASN A 236 11.67 -1.64 -3.23
CA ASN A 236 12.41 -0.89 -2.22
C ASN A 236 13.50 -1.76 -1.55
N MET A 237 13.33 -3.09 -1.60
CA MET A 237 14.27 -4.10 -1.10
C MET A 237 15.01 -4.81 -2.25
N GLY A 238 15.35 -4.08 -3.30
CA GLY A 238 15.89 -4.66 -4.54
C GLY A 238 17.20 -5.42 -4.36
N VAL A 239 18.08 -4.94 -3.49
CA VAL A 239 19.38 -5.61 -3.22
C VAL A 239 19.23 -6.87 -2.35
N GLU A 240 18.13 -7.02 -1.62
CA GLU A 240 17.86 -8.19 -0.78
C GLU A 240 17.30 -9.38 -1.58
N ILE A 241 17.02 -9.21 -2.86
CA ILE A 241 16.51 -10.25 -3.77
C ILE A 241 17.63 -11.20 -4.18
N ASN A 242 17.42 -12.51 -3.97
CA ASN A 242 18.40 -13.53 -4.31
C ASN A 242 18.66 -13.66 -5.83
N ASN A 243 17.62 -13.47 -6.64
CA ASN A 243 17.69 -13.64 -8.09
C ASN A 243 16.84 -12.58 -8.80
N VAL A 244 17.44 -11.84 -9.71
CA VAL A 244 16.77 -10.79 -10.50
C VAL A 244 15.56 -11.31 -11.28
N ARG A 245 15.54 -12.59 -11.69
CA ARG A 245 14.35 -13.22 -12.31
C ARG A 245 13.14 -13.27 -11.39
N SER A 246 13.35 -13.14 -10.07
CA SER A 246 12.23 -13.05 -9.12
C SER A 246 11.38 -11.80 -9.34
N ILE A 247 11.95 -10.73 -9.92
CA ILE A 247 11.23 -9.48 -10.21
C ILE A 247 10.06 -9.73 -11.16
N THR A 248 10.32 -10.34 -12.31
CA THR A 248 9.25 -10.63 -13.28
C THR A 248 8.25 -11.66 -12.77
N ARG A 249 8.71 -12.63 -12.00
CA ARG A 249 7.84 -13.67 -11.42
C ARG A 249 6.86 -13.11 -10.40
N TYR A 250 7.33 -12.26 -9.46
CA TYR A 250 6.43 -11.74 -8.45
C TYR A 250 5.45 -10.73 -9.02
N LEU A 251 5.87 -9.90 -9.99
CA LEU A 251 4.96 -8.97 -10.67
C LEU A 251 3.85 -9.72 -11.42
N LEU A 252 4.18 -10.80 -12.12
CA LEU A 252 3.19 -11.62 -12.81
C LEU A 252 2.25 -12.33 -11.83
N TRP A 253 2.81 -13.16 -10.95
CA TRP A 253 1.99 -13.99 -10.05
C TRP A 253 1.29 -13.17 -8.98
N GLY A 254 1.95 -12.14 -8.44
CA GLY A 254 1.34 -11.20 -7.50
C GLY A 254 0.15 -10.47 -8.12
N SER A 255 0.27 -9.97 -9.35
CA SER A 255 -0.84 -9.33 -10.05
C SER A 255 -1.99 -10.30 -10.29
N VAL A 256 -1.72 -11.55 -10.72
CA VAL A 256 -2.76 -12.57 -10.92
C VAL A 256 -3.48 -12.88 -9.61
N VAL A 257 -2.74 -13.05 -8.51
CA VAL A 257 -3.33 -13.32 -7.18
C VAL A 257 -4.18 -12.14 -6.71
N VAL A 258 -3.68 -10.91 -6.86
CA VAL A 258 -4.43 -9.69 -6.47
C VAL A 258 -5.72 -9.56 -7.28
N MET A 259 -5.65 -9.73 -8.61
CA MET A 259 -6.84 -9.66 -9.48
C MET A 259 -7.87 -10.73 -9.08
N ALA A 260 -7.44 -11.98 -8.92
CA ALA A 260 -8.31 -13.07 -8.51
C ALA A 260 -8.94 -12.82 -7.14
N ALA A 261 -8.14 -12.37 -6.16
CA ALA A 261 -8.60 -12.12 -4.80
C ALA A 261 -9.66 -11.02 -4.74
N TYR A 262 -9.47 -9.90 -5.44
CA TYR A 262 -10.47 -8.83 -5.49
C TYR A 262 -11.77 -9.29 -6.17
N LEU A 263 -11.69 -10.03 -7.28
CA LEU A 263 -12.88 -10.55 -7.96
C LEU A 263 -13.62 -11.58 -7.10
N ILE A 264 -12.90 -12.51 -6.45
CA ILE A 264 -13.48 -13.53 -5.56
C ILE A 264 -14.09 -12.89 -4.32
N GLY A 265 -13.37 -11.96 -3.67
CA GLY A 265 -13.87 -11.24 -2.50
C GLY A 265 -15.13 -10.42 -2.81
N THR A 266 -15.10 -9.65 -3.91
CA THR A 266 -16.27 -8.89 -4.38
C THR A 266 -17.46 -9.82 -4.69
N PHE A 267 -17.21 -10.95 -5.34
CA PHE A 267 -18.24 -11.95 -5.62
C PHE A 267 -18.89 -12.45 -4.32
N GLY A 268 -18.10 -12.91 -3.36
CA GLY A 268 -18.63 -13.42 -2.10
C GLY A 268 -19.51 -12.40 -1.38
N VAL A 269 -19.05 -11.14 -1.31
CA VAL A 269 -19.82 -10.05 -0.69
C VAL A 269 -21.11 -9.76 -1.45
N MET A 270 -21.04 -9.59 -2.76
CA MET A 270 -22.23 -9.26 -3.59
C MET A 270 -23.29 -10.36 -3.60
N MET A 271 -22.90 -11.62 -3.43
CA MET A 271 -23.86 -12.73 -3.38
C MET A 271 -24.52 -12.83 -2.00
N ALA A 272 -23.77 -12.76 -0.91
CA ALA A 272 -24.24 -13.16 0.43
C ALA A 272 -24.55 -11.98 1.37
N VAL A 273 -23.91 -10.81 1.20
CA VAL A 273 -24.04 -9.70 2.16
C VAL A 273 -25.08 -8.68 1.69
N PRO A 274 -26.15 -8.42 2.48
CA PRO A 274 -27.18 -7.44 2.13
C PRO A 274 -26.62 -6.03 1.96
N ALA A 275 -27.00 -5.36 0.87
CA ALA A 275 -26.56 -3.99 0.57
C ALA A 275 -27.21 -2.94 1.50
N SER A 276 -28.40 -3.25 2.08
CA SER A 276 -29.09 -2.41 3.07
C SER A 276 -29.09 -3.11 4.40
N SER A 277 -28.26 -2.67 5.33
CA SER A 277 -28.23 -3.29 6.65
C SER A 277 -29.07 -2.54 7.66
N ASN A 278 -30.21 -3.10 8.01
CA ASN A 278 -30.78 -2.93 9.35
C ASN A 278 -29.97 -3.73 10.41
N ASN A 279 -28.90 -4.38 10.00
CA ASN A 279 -27.99 -5.11 10.86
C ASN A 279 -26.73 -4.25 11.07
N PRO A 280 -26.54 -3.65 12.26
CA PRO A 280 -25.37 -2.82 12.54
C PRO A 280 -24.03 -3.57 12.43
N ASN A 281 -24.05 -4.91 12.39
CA ASN A 281 -22.87 -5.76 12.25
C ASN A 281 -22.53 -6.05 10.78
N VAL A 282 -23.43 -5.81 9.84
CA VAL A 282 -23.22 -5.96 8.39
C VAL A 282 -23.05 -4.57 7.81
N VAL A 283 -21.91 -3.98 8.05
CA VAL A 283 -21.70 -2.59 7.77
C VAL A 283 -21.44 -2.35 6.30
N THR A 284 -22.20 -1.45 5.75
CA THR A 284 -21.99 -0.72 4.49
C THR A 284 -20.67 0.07 4.44
N GLN A 285 -19.76 -0.17 5.34
CA GLN A 285 -18.51 0.57 5.53
C GLN A 285 -17.37 -0.31 5.08
N GLY A 286 -16.54 0.13 4.21
CA GLY A 286 -15.34 -0.44 3.63
C GLY A 286 -14.36 -1.18 4.54
N ASN A 287 -14.84 -2.13 5.21
CA ASN A 287 -14.40 -2.77 6.40
C ASN A 287 -14.10 -4.24 6.08
N PRO A 288 -12.95 -4.79 6.47
CA PRO A 288 -12.66 -6.22 6.34
C PRO A 288 -13.75 -7.09 6.99
N ALA A 289 -14.45 -6.57 7.97
CA ALA A 289 -15.60 -7.20 8.60
C ALA A 289 -16.75 -7.52 7.62
N ALA A 290 -17.06 -6.63 6.68
CA ALA A 290 -18.09 -6.88 5.66
C ALA A 290 -17.70 -8.04 4.74
N VAL A 291 -16.41 -8.21 4.49
CA VAL A 291 -15.89 -9.31 3.66
C VAL A 291 -15.98 -10.65 4.41
N ALA A 292 -15.63 -10.66 5.70
CA ALA A 292 -15.75 -11.85 6.55
C ALA A 292 -17.21 -12.24 6.83
N ALA A 293 -18.14 -11.27 6.91
CA ALA A 293 -19.56 -11.51 7.08
C ALA A 293 -20.17 -12.37 5.95
N ALA A 294 -19.58 -12.33 4.74
CA ALA A 294 -20.01 -13.23 3.66
C ALA A 294 -19.91 -14.70 4.05
N VAL A 295 -18.86 -15.09 4.79
CA VAL A 295 -18.68 -16.46 5.29
C VAL A 295 -19.71 -16.80 6.37
N GLN A 296 -19.97 -15.87 7.30
CA GLN A 296 -20.96 -16.07 8.36
C GLN A 296 -22.35 -16.36 7.77
N ILE A 297 -22.73 -15.63 6.74
CA ILE A 297 -24.04 -15.74 6.10
C ILE A 297 -24.09 -16.95 5.17
N GLY A 298 -23.08 -17.12 4.30
CA GLY A 298 -23.10 -18.13 3.24
C GLY A 298 -22.99 -19.58 3.73
N PHE A 299 -22.38 -19.83 4.89
CA PHE A 299 -22.24 -21.18 5.46
C PHE A 299 -23.35 -21.55 6.47
N GLY A 300 -24.37 -20.72 6.67
CA GLY A 300 -25.50 -21.02 7.53
C GLY A 300 -25.10 -21.44 8.95
N GLY A 301 -25.49 -22.62 9.41
CA GLY A 301 -25.23 -23.08 10.79
C GLY A 301 -23.74 -23.15 11.17
N ALA A 302 -22.83 -23.37 10.23
CA ALA A 302 -21.39 -23.34 10.47
C ALA A 302 -20.78 -21.92 10.31
N GLY A 303 -21.56 -20.97 9.84
CA GLY A 303 -21.11 -19.64 9.43
C GLY A 303 -20.45 -18.85 10.55
N ASN A 304 -21.00 -18.88 11.78
CA ASN A 304 -20.42 -18.14 12.90
C ASN A 304 -19.01 -18.63 13.25
N VAL A 305 -18.80 -19.94 13.27
CA VAL A 305 -17.46 -20.50 13.59
C VAL A 305 -16.46 -20.22 12.46
N LEU A 306 -16.86 -20.45 11.20
CA LEU A 306 -16.01 -20.19 10.06
C LEU A 306 -15.72 -18.70 9.88
N GLY A 307 -16.72 -17.83 10.11
CA GLY A 307 -16.54 -16.39 10.11
C GLY A 307 -15.54 -15.93 11.15
N ALA A 308 -15.65 -16.43 12.40
CA ALA A 308 -14.70 -16.12 13.45
C ALA A 308 -13.25 -16.58 13.09
N ILE A 309 -13.11 -17.74 12.44
CA ILE A 309 -11.79 -18.21 11.94
C ILE A 309 -11.26 -17.25 10.87
N VAL A 310 -12.09 -16.79 9.94
CA VAL A 310 -11.69 -15.82 8.91
C VAL A 310 -11.31 -14.49 9.54
N ASP A 311 -12.06 -13.99 10.53
CA ASP A 311 -11.71 -12.78 11.28
C ASP A 311 -10.35 -12.90 11.96
N LEU A 312 -10.06 -14.03 12.61
CA LEU A 312 -8.76 -14.29 13.24
C LEU A 312 -7.61 -14.36 12.22
N ILE A 313 -7.83 -14.99 11.06
CA ILE A 313 -6.86 -15.01 9.97
C ILE A 313 -6.60 -13.59 9.45
N PHE A 314 -7.64 -12.78 9.29
CA PHE A 314 -7.51 -11.40 8.84
C PHE A 314 -6.80 -10.52 9.87
N ILE A 315 -7.11 -10.67 11.17
CA ILE A 315 -6.36 -9.99 12.25
C ILE A 315 -4.87 -10.35 12.15
N GLY A 316 -4.55 -11.64 12.05
CA GLY A 316 -3.17 -12.10 11.86
C GLY A 316 -2.52 -11.49 10.62
N PHE A 317 -3.25 -11.49 9.49
CA PHE A 317 -2.75 -10.88 8.26
C PHE A 317 -2.43 -9.39 8.43
N PHE A 318 -3.35 -8.58 8.97
CA PHE A 318 -3.12 -7.15 9.13
C PHE A 318 -2.04 -6.82 10.15
N LEU A 319 -1.88 -7.61 11.22
CA LEU A 319 -0.77 -7.48 12.17
C LEU A 319 0.60 -7.66 11.46
N PHE A 320 0.76 -8.72 10.67
CA PHE A 320 2.01 -8.95 9.95
C PHE A 320 2.17 -8.02 8.75
N ASN A 321 1.07 -7.64 8.11
CA ASN A 321 1.07 -6.69 7.00
C ASN A 321 1.57 -5.30 7.44
N THR A 322 1.20 -4.84 8.65
CA THR A 322 1.75 -3.61 9.22
C THR A 322 3.29 -3.67 9.30
N ALA A 323 3.87 -4.83 9.64
CA ALA A 323 5.32 -4.99 9.62
C ALA A 323 5.89 -4.97 8.19
N VAL A 324 5.18 -5.56 7.20
CA VAL A 324 5.57 -5.49 5.78
C VAL A 324 5.64 -4.04 5.32
N TYR A 325 4.64 -3.23 5.62
CA TYR A 325 4.66 -1.79 5.31
C TYR A 325 5.83 -1.10 6.02
N ASN A 326 6.04 -1.39 7.30
CA ASN A 326 7.06 -0.71 8.09
C ASN A 326 8.47 -0.98 7.55
N TYR A 327 8.83 -2.24 7.30
CA TYR A 327 10.17 -2.52 6.81
C TYR A 327 10.35 -2.18 5.31
N SER A 328 9.31 -2.29 4.48
CA SER A 328 9.42 -2.00 3.04
C SER A 328 9.56 -0.51 2.76
N PHE A 329 8.72 0.31 3.37
CA PHE A 329 8.77 1.76 3.18
C PHE A 329 9.96 2.40 3.90
N GLY A 330 10.37 1.87 5.06
CA GLY A 330 11.56 2.32 5.77
C GLY A 330 12.85 2.26 4.93
N ARG A 331 12.91 1.41 3.88
CA ARG A 331 14.04 1.36 2.94
C ARG A 331 14.22 2.67 2.16
N LEU A 332 13.16 3.41 1.87
CA LEU A 332 13.26 4.72 1.20
C LEU A 332 13.97 5.76 2.08
N LEU A 333 13.71 5.76 3.40
CA LEU A 333 14.46 6.61 4.34
C LEU A 333 15.92 6.16 4.46
N PHE A 334 16.17 4.85 4.47
CA PHE A 334 17.51 4.27 4.54
C PHE A 334 18.37 4.71 3.36
N VAL A 335 17.90 4.54 2.11
CA VAL A 335 18.67 4.96 0.92
C VAL A 335 18.86 6.46 0.86
N SER A 336 17.85 7.25 1.25
CA SER A 336 17.95 8.70 1.34
C SER A 336 19.01 9.14 2.38
N GLY A 337 19.18 8.37 3.46
CA GLY A 337 20.25 8.56 4.45
C GLY A 337 21.63 8.22 3.89
N LEU A 338 21.77 7.10 3.13
CA LEU A 338 23.02 6.72 2.46
C LEU A 338 23.48 7.77 1.45
N ASP A 339 22.55 8.31 0.67
CA ASP A 339 22.82 9.35 -0.33
C ASP A 339 22.88 10.77 0.28
N GLN A 340 22.88 10.86 1.62
CA GLN A 340 22.97 12.12 2.37
C GLN A 340 21.84 13.15 2.05
N ARG A 341 20.69 12.68 1.60
CA ARG A 341 19.49 13.51 1.41
C ARG A 341 18.67 13.64 2.72
N LEU A 342 18.88 12.71 3.64
CA LEU A 342 18.42 12.73 5.01
C LEU A 342 19.62 12.60 5.97
N PRO A 343 19.45 12.90 7.27
CA PRO A 343 20.51 12.69 8.25
C PRO A 343 21.05 11.25 8.19
N ALA A 344 22.37 11.08 8.19
CA ALA A 344 23.03 9.78 8.06
C ALA A 344 22.57 8.74 9.11
N VAL A 345 22.02 9.18 10.23
CA VAL A 345 21.43 8.28 11.24
C VAL A 345 20.30 7.41 10.69
N MET A 346 19.60 7.85 9.63
CA MET A 346 18.52 7.07 8.98
C MET A 346 19.06 5.80 8.33
N SER A 347 20.34 5.76 7.97
CA SER A 347 20.96 4.58 7.36
C SER A 347 21.58 3.60 8.36
N LYS A 348 21.49 3.85 9.69
CA LYS A 348 22.02 2.93 10.69
C LYS A 348 21.28 1.60 10.69
N VAL A 349 22.04 0.50 10.61
CA VAL A 349 21.50 -0.87 10.73
C VAL A 349 21.81 -1.45 12.11
N ASN A 350 20.95 -2.38 12.56
CA ASN A 350 21.18 -3.14 13.78
C ASN A 350 22.01 -4.42 13.50
N ALA A 351 22.27 -5.22 14.52
CA ALA A 351 22.99 -6.49 14.40
C ALA A 351 22.33 -7.48 13.42
N ASN A 352 21.01 -7.35 13.18
CA ASN A 352 20.25 -8.16 12.23
C ASN A 352 20.31 -7.61 10.79
N LYS A 353 21.11 -6.57 10.53
CA LYS A 353 21.23 -5.88 9.23
C LYS A 353 19.91 -5.23 8.76
N VAL A 354 19.12 -4.73 9.70
CA VAL A 354 17.87 -3.99 9.42
C VAL A 354 18.10 -2.50 9.71
N PRO A 355 17.66 -1.56 8.85
CA PRO A 355 17.76 -0.12 9.07
C PRO A 355 16.75 0.35 10.15
N TRP A 356 17.05 0.05 11.40
CA TRP A 356 16.14 0.17 12.53
C TRP A 356 15.73 1.62 12.83
N VAL A 357 16.59 2.59 12.55
CA VAL A 357 16.27 4.02 12.81
C VAL A 357 15.23 4.51 11.81
N ALA A 358 15.34 4.14 10.54
CA ALA A 358 14.35 4.45 9.51
C ALA A 358 12.98 3.87 9.86
N VAL A 359 12.95 2.60 10.26
CA VAL A 359 11.73 1.89 10.72
C VAL A 359 11.15 2.54 11.98
N LEU A 360 12.00 2.95 12.94
CA LEU A 360 11.56 3.63 14.16
C LEU A 360 10.91 4.99 13.86
N VAL A 361 11.55 5.81 13.03
CA VAL A 361 11.04 7.14 12.65
C VAL A 361 9.67 7.00 11.98
N GLN A 362 9.52 6.07 11.05
CA GLN A 362 8.24 5.79 10.41
C GLN A 362 7.18 5.38 11.45
N SER A 363 7.50 4.47 12.37
CA SER A 363 6.59 4.02 13.43
C SER A 363 6.17 5.15 14.37
N ILE A 364 7.11 6.03 14.76
CA ILE A 364 6.81 7.19 15.60
C ILE A 364 5.85 8.14 14.89
N ILE A 365 6.10 8.46 13.62
CA ILE A 365 5.25 9.36 12.86
C ILE A 365 3.84 8.76 12.71
N SER A 366 3.73 7.47 12.37
CA SER A 366 2.43 6.77 12.31
C SER A 366 1.69 6.79 13.64
N GLY A 367 2.40 6.54 14.75
CA GLY A 367 1.84 6.61 16.11
C GLY A 367 1.34 8.02 16.46
N LEU A 368 2.08 9.07 16.11
CA LEU A 368 1.66 10.46 16.33
C LEU A 368 0.40 10.79 15.53
N PHE A 369 0.32 10.42 14.25
CA PHE A 369 -0.90 10.61 13.46
C PHE A 369 -2.09 9.84 14.04
N THR A 370 -1.87 8.61 14.54
CA THR A 370 -2.92 7.84 15.23
C THR A 370 -3.43 8.58 16.46
N ILE A 371 -2.53 9.10 17.30
CA ILE A 371 -2.91 9.86 18.49
C ILE A 371 -3.71 11.11 18.10
N VAL A 372 -3.29 11.81 17.07
CA VAL A 372 -4.02 12.99 16.57
C VAL A 372 -5.41 12.60 16.08
N ALA A 373 -5.52 11.59 15.21
CA ALA A 373 -6.79 11.21 14.56
C ALA A 373 -7.80 10.56 15.52
N PHE A 374 -7.34 9.71 16.45
CA PHE A 374 -8.22 8.89 17.29
C PHE A 374 -8.33 9.37 18.75
N ILE A 375 -7.37 10.19 19.22
CA ILE A 375 -7.35 10.66 20.62
C ILE A 375 -7.53 12.17 20.69
N LEU A 376 -6.80 12.98 19.90
CA LEU A 376 -6.88 14.44 20.05
C LEU A 376 -8.13 14.99 19.33
N ILE A 377 -8.29 14.74 18.05
CA ILE A 377 -9.39 15.30 17.24
C ILE A 377 -10.76 14.95 17.85
N PRO A 378 -11.10 13.68 18.18
CA PRO A 378 -12.42 13.33 18.68
C PRO A 378 -12.81 13.99 19.99
N TYR A 379 -11.84 14.33 20.85
CA TYR A 379 -12.11 14.85 22.20
C TYR A 379 -11.78 16.35 22.38
N THR A 380 -11.11 16.99 21.39
CA THR A 380 -10.76 18.41 21.49
C THR A 380 -11.57 19.30 20.57
N LEU A 381 -12.00 18.80 19.40
CA LEU A 381 -12.78 19.59 18.46
C LEU A 381 -14.26 19.59 18.85
N LYS A 382 -14.79 20.77 19.16
CA LYS A 382 -16.21 20.99 19.49
C LYS A 382 -17.01 21.25 18.21
N THR A 383 -17.28 20.20 17.44
CA THR A 383 -18.02 20.30 16.16
C THR A 383 -19.51 19.96 16.31
N GLY A 384 -19.95 19.50 17.47
CA GLY A 384 -21.30 18.95 17.68
C GLY A 384 -21.48 17.50 17.21
N LEU A 385 -20.45 16.92 16.57
CA LEU A 385 -20.42 15.50 16.19
C LEU A 385 -19.97 14.63 17.36
N VAL A 386 -20.42 13.37 17.38
CA VAL A 386 -19.93 12.41 18.36
C VAL A 386 -18.50 11.98 18.05
N ALA A 387 -17.75 11.56 19.07
CA ALA A 387 -16.34 11.24 18.93
C ALA A 387 -16.05 10.16 17.88
N SER A 388 -16.91 9.13 17.77
CA SER A 388 -16.80 8.07 16.77
C SER A 388 -16.91 8.59 15.33
N ASP A 389 -17.81 9.53 15.07
CA ASP A 389 -17.97 10.11 13.73
C ASP A 389 -16.75 10.95 13.35
N LEU A 390 -16.20 11.72 14.30
CA LEU A 390 -14.99 12.50 14.07
C LEU A 390 -13.76 11.63 13.77
N SER A 391 -13.59 10.50 14.46
CA SER A 391 -12.49 9.58 14.17
C SER A 391 -12.63 8.95 12.79
N THR A 392 -13.85 8.55 12.41
CA THR A 392 -14.14 8.00 11.08
C THR A 392 -13.85 9.02 9.97
N VAL A 393 -14.33 10.25 10.12
CA VAL A 393 -14.06 11.33 9.15
C VAL A 393 -12.58 11.62 9.04
N ALA A 394 -11.86 11.70 10.17
CA ALA A 394 -10.41 11.93 10.15
C ALA A 394 -9.65 10.81 9.44
N TYR A 395 -10.04 9.56 9.69
CA TYR A 395 -9.48 8.40 9.02
C TYR A 395 -9.72 8.43 7.50
N ASP A 396 -10.94 8.70 7.07
CA ASP A 396 -11.31 8.77 5.64
C ASP A 396 -10.54 9.86 4.90
N ILE A 397 -10.37 11.04 5.52
CA ILE A 397 -9.55 12.14 4.97
C ILE A 397 -8.10 11.69 4.81
N LEU A 398 -7.52 11.00 5.81
CA LEU A 398 -6.15 10.50 5.72
C LEU A 398 -5.99 9.49 4.57
N GLN A 399 -6.94 8.57 4.39
CA GLN A 399 -6.92 7.58 3.31
C GLN A 399 -7.00 8.24 1.92
N ALA A 400 -7.88 9.23 1.76
CA ALA A 400 -7.99 9.98 0.52
C ALA A 400 -6.71 10.78 0.21
N ALA A 401 -6.12 11.43 1.23
CA ALA A 401 -4.86 12.15 1.07
C ALA A 401 -3.69 11.22 0.69
N VAL A 402 -3.64 9.99 1.24
CA VAL A 402 -2.70 8.94 0.82
C VAL A 402 -2.82 8.67 -0.67
N THR A 403 -4.04 8.47 -1.15
CA THR A 403 -4.29 8.18 -2.56
C THR A 403 -3.70 9.26 -3.46
N VAL A 404 -3.97 10.52 -3.15
CA VAL A 404 -3.48 11.67 -3.92
C VAL A 404 -1.95 11.70 -3.94
N ILE A 405 -1.30 11.60 -2.77
CA ILE A 405 0.16 11.72 -2.66
C ILE A 405 0.85 10.52 -3.34
N TRP A 406 0.33 9.31 -3.16
CA TRP A 406 0.90 8.12 -3.78
C TRP A 406 0.72 8.14 -5.30
N CYS A 407 -0.41 8.62 -5.80
CA CYS A 407 -0.61 8.80 -7.24
C CYS A 407 0.40 9.77 -7.86
N VAL A 408 0.91 10.78 -7.11
CA VAL A 408 2.00 11.65 -7.60
C VAL A 408 3.25 10.82 -7.90
N SER A 409 3.65 9.91 -7.03
CA SER A 409 4.80 9.03 -7.29
C SER A 409 4.55 8.09 -8.47
N MET A 410 3.32 7.59 -8.63
CA MET A 410 2.96 6.73 -9.78
C MET A 410 2.99 7.50 -11.11
N VAL A 411 2.52 8.76 -11.13
CA VAL A 411 2.67 9.63 -12.30
C VAL A 411 4.15 9.77 -12.68
N ILE A 412 5.02 10.01 -11.71
CA ILE A 412 6.46 10.11 -11.95
C ILE A 412 7.01 8.77 -12.48
N LEU A 413 6.63 7.63 -11.90
CA LEU A 413 7.04 6.29 -12.34
C LEU A 413 6.71 6.06 -13.83
N PHE A 414 5.49 6.42 -14.26
CA PHE A 414 5.08 6.25 -15.66
C PHE A 414 5.84 7.19 -16.61
N VAL A 415 6.30 8.34 -16.15
CA VAL A 415 7.16 9.24 -16.94
C VAL A 415 8.62 8.75 -16.94
N ASP A 416 9.10 8.22 -15.82
CA ASP A 416 10.48 7.71 -15.68
C ASP A 416 10.83 6.71 -16.76
N VAL A 417 9.96 5.74 -17.08
CA VAL A 417 10.24 4.72 -18.09
C VAL A 417 10.49 5.32 -19.48
N VAL A 418 9.78 6.40 -19.80
CA VAL A 418 9.95 7.12 -21.08
C VAL A 418 11.30 7.84 -21.12
N ILE A 419 11.63 8.60 -20.07
CA ILE A 419 12.89 9.34 -19.97
C ILE A 419 14.09 8.38 -19.94
N ILE A 420 14.00 7.31 -19.14
CA ILE A 420 15.04 6.28 -19.05
C ILE A 420 15.25 5.57 -20.38
N ARG A 421 14.17 5.35 -21.16
CA ARG A 421 14.28 4.80 -22.52
C ARG A 421 15.16 5.65 -23.42
N PHE A 422 15.09 6.99 -23.31
CA PHE A 422 15.94 7.89 -24.11
C PHE A 422 17.36 8.00 -23.55
N LYS A 423 17.51 8.11 -22.21
CA LYS A 423 18.83 8.29 -21.58
C LYS A 423 19.69 7.03 -21.57
N TYR A 424 19.09 5.84 -21.45
CA TYR A 424 19.76 4.55 -21.30
C TYR A 424 19.37 3.58 -22.42
N GLN A 425 19.34 4.07 -23.64
CA GLN A 425 18.83 3.37 -24.81
C GLN A 425 19.41 1.96 -25.01
N GLU A 426 20.72 1.80 -24.86
CA GLU A 426 21.42 0.52 -25.04
C GLU A 426 21.02 -0.50 -23.99
N THR A 427 21.08 -0.11 -22.70
CA THR A 427 20.70 -0.97 -21.57
C THR A 427 19.22 -1.33 -21.66
N PHE A 428 18.35 -0.36 -21.97
CA PHE A 428 16.93 -0.57 -22.15
C PHE A 428 16.63 -1.62 -23.24
N THR A 429 17.32 -1.52 -24.39
CA THR A 429 17.11 -2.43 -25.51
C THR A 429 17.62 -3.84 -25.20
N ARG A 430 18.72 -3.95 -24.45
CA ARG A 430 19.33 -5.23 -24.06
C ARG A 430 18.48 -6.03 -23.06
N ILE A 431 17.82 -5.33 -22.10
CA ILE A 431 17.07 -5.95 -20.97
C ILE A 431 15.56 -5.86 -21.19
N ARG A 432 15.10 -5.48 -22.36
CA ARG A 432 13.71 -5.18 -22.70
C ARG A 432 12.75 -6.35 -22.43
N LEU A 433 11.71 -6.10 -21.61
CA LEU A 433 10.65 -7.07 -21.31
C LEU A 433 9.58 -7.16 -22.38
N ALA A 434 9.32 -6.06 -23.12
CA ALA A 434 8.27 -5.95 -24.11
C ALA A 434 8.70 -5.06 -25.29
N PRO A 435 8.00 -5.05 -26.43
CA PRO A 435 8.23 -4.07 -27.47
C PRO A 435 8.12 -2.62 -26.94
N VAL A 436 8.91 -1.70 -27.50
CA VAL A 436 9.02 -0.30 -27.00
C VAL A 436 7.65 0.40 -26.97
N TRP A 437 6.80 0.18 -27.96
CA TRP A 437 5.47 0.80 -28.00
C TRP A 437 4.59 0.42 -26.81
N VAL A 438 4.78 -0.78 -26.22
CA VAL A 438 4.04 -1.22 -25.03
C VAL A 438 4.35 -0.31 -23.85
N PHE A 439 5.63 0.10 -23.67
CA PHE A 439 5.99 1.01 -22.56
C PHE A 439 5.38 2.39 -22.73
N TYR A 440 5.32 2.92 -23.96
CA TYR A 440 4.64 4.18 -24.23
C TYR A 440 3.14 4.08 -23.96
N LEU A 441 2.51 2.98 -24.39
CA LEU A 441 1.10 2.72 -24.12
C LEU A 441 0.85 2.62 -22.61
N CYS A 442 1.64 1.83 -21.89
CA CYS A 442 1.55 1.69 -20.44
C CYS A 442 1.75 3.04 -19.71
N SER A 443 2.72 3.85 -20.18
CA SER A 443 2.96 5.19 -19.63
C SER A 443 1.73 6.09 -19.80
N VAL A 444 1.18 6.20 -21.00
CA VAL A 444 0.00 7.05 -21.26
C VAL A 444 -1.22 6.58 -20.48
N ILE A 445 -1.53 5.28 -20.53
CA ILE A 445 -2.70 4.72 -19.85
C ILE A 445 -2.55 4.86 -18.33
N GLY A 446 -1.37 4.53 -17.77
CA GLY A 446 -1.12 4.64 -16.34
C GLY A 446 -1.13 6.10 -15.84
N LEU A 447 -0.64 7.06 -16.63
CA LEU A 447 -0.75 8.49 -16.33
C LEU A 447 -2.21 8.94 -16.26
N ILE A 448 -3.02 8.55 -17.25
CA ILE A 448 -4.45 8.89 -17.31
C ILE A 448 -5.16 8.25 -16.11
N ALA A 449 -4.92 6.97 -15.82
CA ALA A 449 -5.54 6.28 -14.69
C ALA A 449 -5.18 6.91 -13.35
N SER A 450 -3.90 7.27 -13.13
CA SER A 450 -3.44 7.96 -11.92
C SER A 450 -4.07 9.34 -11.78
N GLY A 451 -4.06 10.13 -12.85
CA GLY A 451 -4.67 11.46 -12.87
C GLY A 451 -6.18 11.43 -12.66
N PHE A 452 -6.87 10.47 -13.28
CA PHE A 452 -8.30 10.30 -13.09
C PHE A 452 -8.62 9.79 -11.67
N GLY A 453 -7.79 8.90 -11.10
CA GLY A 453 -7.91 8.47 -9.71
C GLY A 453 -7.83 9.64 -8.73
N VAL A 454 -6.87 10.55 -8.93
CA VAL A 454 -6.78 11.80 -8.14
C VAL A 454 -8.04 12.66 -8.33
N TYR A 455 -8.45 12.88 -9.58
CA TYR A 455 -9.61 13.70 -9.89
C TYR A 455 -10.88 13.22 -9.20
N VAL A 456 -11.18 11.91 -9.30
CA VAL A 456 -12.40 11.35 -8.70
C VAL A 456 -12.34 11.31 -7.17
N THR A 457 -11.15 11.30 -6.57
CA THR A 457 -10.99 11.38 -5.10
C THR A 457 -11.47 12.74 -4.57
N PHE A 458 -11.37 13.81 -5.36
CA PHE A 458 -11.87 15.13 -5.00
C PHE A 458 -13.38 15.32 -5.26
N LEU A 459 -14.03 14.47 -6.06
CA LEU A 459 -15.45 14.69 -6.42
C LEU A 459 -16.42 14.41 -5.29
N SER A 460 -16.14 13.39 -4.49
CA SER A 460 -16.95 13.07 -3.30
C SER A 460 -16.24 12.07 -2.41
N PRO A 461 -16.55 12.03 -1.10
CA PRO A 461 -16.13 10.95 -0.22
C PRO A 461 -16.65 9.61 -0.76
N TRP A 462 -15.73 8.67 -1.03
CA TRP A 462 -16.05 7.32 -1.51
C TRP A 462 -15.87 6.24 -0.44
N THR A 463 -15.28 6.60 0.69
CA THR A 463 -14.87 5.65 1.73
C THR A 463 -16.04 5.26 2.64
N ASN A 464 -16.85 6.21 3.10
CA ASN A 464 -17.89 5.95 4.07
C ASN A 464 -19.16 6.78 3.81
N SER A 465 -20.33 6.14 3.99
CA SER A 465 -21.60 6.85 3.90
C SER A 465 -21.77 7.89 5.01
N ALA A 466 -21.21 7.66 6.21
CA ALA A 466 -21.23 8.62 7.30
C ALA A 466 -20.48 9.90 6.93
N THR A 467 -19.28 9.79 6.38
CA THR A 467 -18.49 10.95 5.94
C THR A 467 -19.22 11.76 4.87
N LYS A 468 -19.96 11.11 3.95
CA LYS A 468 -20.82 11.80 2.96
C LYS A 468 -21.92 12.64 3.59
N THR A 469 -22.45 12.23 4.74
CA THR A 469 -23.52 12.96 5.45
C THR A 469 -22.97 14.06 6.37
N LEU A 470 -21.76 13.89 6.88
CA LEU A 470 -21.14 14.76 7.88
C LEU A 470 -20.30 15.89 7.27
N MET A 471 -19.87 15.75 6.01
CA MET A 471 -19.02 16.72 5.32
C MET A 471 -19.62 17.15 3.98
N THR A 472 -19.50 18.44 3.70
CA THR A 472 -19.73 18.97 2.34
C THR A 472 -18.55 18.63 1.44
N THR A 473 -18.78 18.55 0.12
CA THR A 473 -17.71 18.34 -0.87
C THR A 473 -16.61 19.40 -0.75
N SER A 474 -16.97 20.67 -0.52
CA SER A 474 -15.97 21.75 -0.34
C SER A 474 -15.09 21.56 0.89
N GLN A 475 -15.63 21.06 2.00
CA GLN A 475 -14.84 20.73 3.19
C GLN A 475 -13.92 19.53 2.91
N TRP A 476 -14.43 18.52 2.24
CA TRP A 476 -13.66 17.36 1.80
C TRP A 476 -12.46 17.77 0.93
N ASP A 477 -12.69 18.56 -0.11
CA ASP A 477 -11.65 19.06 -1.01
C ASP A 477 -10.59 19.89 -0.27
N LEU A 478 -11.04 20.75 0.66
CA LEU A 478 -10.14 21.61 1.45
C LEU A 478 -9.20 20.77 2.33
N TRP A 479 -9.74 19.75 2.99
CA TRP A 479 -8.93 18.91 3.88
C TRP A 479 -7.98 18.02 3.09
N ILE A 480 -8.44 17.33 2.05
CA ILE A 480 -7.57 16.47 1.21
C ILE A 480 -6.52 17.30 0.51
N GLY A 481 -6.93 18.39 -0.14
CA GLY A 481 -6.03 19.30 -0.84
C GLY A 481 -5.03 19.94 0.13
N GLY A 482 -5.49 20.39 1.29
CA GLY A 482 -4.63 20.96 2.33
C GLY A 482 -3.59 19.98 2.84
N ILE A 483 -4.00 18.76 3.22
CA ILE A 483 -3.07 17.71 3.69
C ILE A 483 -2.13 17.31 2.54
N GLY A 484 -2.64 17.15 1.32
CA GLY A 484 -1.83 16.83 0.15
C GLY A 484 -0.75 17.88 -0.10
N VAL A 485 -1.13 19.14 -0.21
CA VAL A 485 -0.19 20.25 -0.45
C VAL A 485 0.82 20.39 0.69
N ILE A 486 0.38 20.34 1.96
CA ILE A 486 1.28 20.41 3.11
C ILE A 486 2.28 19.26 3.08
N SER A 487 1.83 18.04 2.80
CA SER A 487 2.70 16.87 2.69
C SER A 487 3.76 17.02 1.60
N LEU A 488 3.37 17.50 0.42
CA LEU A 488 4.29 17.74 -0.69
C LEU A 488 5.30 18.86 -0.34
N LEU A 489 4.84 19.94 0.32
CA LEU A 489 5.72 21.00 0.80
C LEU A 489 6.71 20.52 1.85
N ILE A 490 6.29 19.64 2.78
CA ILE A 490 7.19 19.00 3.73
C ILE A 490 8.30 18.25 3.00
N GLY A 491 7.97 17.47 1.96
CA GLY A 491 8.97 16.76 1.15
C GLY A 491 10.01 17.71 0.51
N ILE A 492 9.54 18.84 -0.03
CA ILE A 492 10.41 19.87 -0.61
C ILE A 492 11.31 20.50 0.45
N VAL A 493 10.76 20.90 1.60
CA VAL A 493 11.51 21.51 2.70
C VAL A 493 12.56 20.55 3.26
N VAL A 494 12.19 19.29 3.46
CA VAL A 494 13.12 18.25 3.96
C VAL A 494 14.28 18.04 2.99
N PHE A 495 14.04 18.08 1.67
CA PHE A 495 15.12 18.03 0.67
C PHE A 495 16.12 19.18 0.84
N PHE A 496 15.65 20.41 0.95
CA PHE A 496 16.55 21.58 1.07
C PHE A 496 17.30 21.58 2.41
N ILE A 497 16.68 21.14 3.50
CA ILE A 497 17.37 20.95 4.79
C ILE A 497 18.45 19.88 4.65
N GLY A 498 18.15 18.76 4.00
CA GLY A 498 19.12 17.71 3.72
C GLY A 498 20.30 18.23 2.91
N GLN A 499 20.06 19.01 1.86
CA GLN A 499 21.10 19.64 1.04
C GLN A 499 22.04 20.54 1.88
N ALA A 500 21.49 21.33 2.79
CA ALA A 500 22.26 22.24 3.65
C ALA A 500 23.15 21.50 4.66
N THR A 501 22.82 20.23 4.97
CA THR A 501 23.54 19.42 5.97
C THR A 501 24.57 18.46 5.32
N ILE A 502 24.69 18.43 4.02
CA ILE A 502 25.66 17.58 3.30
C ILE A 502 27.07 17.98 3.73
N LYS A 503 27.72 17.13 4.51
CA LYS A 503 29.16 17.26 4.83
C LYS A 503 29.98 16.74 3.65
N LYS A 504 31.14 17.38 3.38
CA LYS A 504 32.12 16.93 2.38
C LYS A 504 32.41 15.43 2.55
N ALA A 505 32.42 14.73 1.45
CA ALA A 505 32.43 13.29 1.32
C ALA A 505 33.40 12.56 2.25
N SER A 506 32.87 11.80 3.21
CA SER A 506 33.53 10.63 3.79
C SER A 506 33.70 9.55 2.72
N SER A 507 34.75 8.71 2.82
CA SER A 507 34.91 7.55 1.94
C SER A 507 33.73 6.57 2.08
N ASP A 508 33.48 5.72 1.09
CA ASP A 508 32.42 4.71 1.19
C ASP A 508 32.68 3.74 2.35
N ASP A 509 33.96 3.43 2.65
CA ASP A 509 34.34 2.59 3.80
C ASP A 509 34.01 3.25 5.15
N GLU A 510 34.24 4.56 5.30
CA GLU A 510 33.85 5.29 6.49
C GLU A 510 32.32 5.31 6.69
N VAL A 511 31.55 5.44 5.60
CA VAL A 511 30.09 5.38 5.67
C VAL A 511 29.61 3.98 6.06
N ILE A 512 30.20 2.93 5.49
CA ILE A 512 29.87 1.55 5.86
C ILE A 512 30.16 1.33 7.36
N ALA A 513 31.33 1.75 7.84
CA ALA A 513 31.67 1.63 9.26
C ALA A 513 30.67 2.38 10.17
N GLN A 514 30.32 3.63 9.82
CA GLN A 514 29.32 4.41 10.56
C GLN A 514 27.92 3.78 10.59
N VAL A 515 27.50 3.18 9.48
CA VAL A 515 26.18 2.56 9.31
C VAL A 515 26.10 1.22 10.05
N THR A 516 27.18 0.45 10.06
CA THR A 516 27.23 -0.88 10.70
C THR A 516 27.65 -0.85 12.17
N GLY A 517 28.11 0.28 12.66
CA GLY A 517 28.48 0.47 14.07
C GLY A 517 29.95 0.13 14.38
N GLY A 518 30.82 0.09 13.33
CA GLY A 518 32.26 -0.15 13.45
C GLY A 518 32.61 -1.61 13.50
#